data_5960e7822753530fd962264f9547805c
#
_entry.id   5960e7822753530fd962264f9547805c
#
_cell.length_a   1.000
_cell.length_b   1.000
_cell.length_c   1.000
_cell.angle_alpha   90.00
_cell.angle_beta   90.00
_cell.angle_gamma   90.00
#
_symmetry.space_group_name_H-M   'P 1'
#
loop_
_entity.id
_entity.type
_entity.pdbx_description
1 polymer ?
#
loop_
_entity_poly.entity_id
_entity_poly.type
_entity_poly.pdbx_seq_one_letter_code
_entity_poly.pdbx_strand_id
1 'polypeptide(L)'
;MLTRRRMLAAGSAAALTAAAERPFLIAHRGGVVGKEHAENSPASVEAAISRGYQMIEVDIRRTKDGRAVVQHDPTFERFFGVKAAVEELTWTEVTRLRATPGGTRPMDFDELCARCAGRIRLMLDIKSEAFPEAFYAGLEASMRRNGLLESAFTLGGARVKGFFKGKLKLSAQRADLRAAVERGEDAGRLYYLFELGSVLDGDGVALCRKHGVTPVAALNTFRYEMEKIDHWAGARRDAAKLKALGVTHFQIDSIYDSLLLG
;
A
#
# COMPACT_ATOMS: atom_id res chain seq x y z
N MET A 1 -44.70 -63.19 -4.42
CA MET A 1 -44.34 -62.04 -5.30
C MET A 1 -44.16 -60.78 -4.45
N LEU A 2 -42.91 -60.39 -4.13
CA LEU A 2 -42.60 -59.27 -3.29
C LEU A 2 -41.88 -58.26 -4.15
N THR A 3 -42.50 -57.08 -4.40
CA THR A 3 -41.98 -55.96 -5.17
C THR A 3 -41.11 -55.05 -4.28
N ARG A 4 -39.81 -54.99 -4.56
CA ARG A 4 -38.88 -54.08 -3.90
C ARG A 4 -39.07 -52.67 -4.46
N ARG A 5 -39.55 -51.72 -3.64
CA ARG A 5 -39.50 -50.27 -3.92
C ARG A 5 -38.05 -49.80 -3.70
N ARG A 6 -37.44 -49.29 -4.76
CA ARG A 6 -36.18 -48.51 -4.67
C ARG A 6 -36.51 -47.12 -4.16
N MET A 7 -35.98 -46.76 -2.98
CA MET A 7 -35.89 -45.35 -2.53
C MET A 7 -34.73 -44.67 -3.24
N LEU A 8 -35.00 -43.68 -4.02
CA LEU A 8 -34.02 -42.73 -4.54
C LEU A 8 -33.74 -41.73 -3.44
N ALA A 9 -32.53 -41.79 -2.87
CA ALA A 9 -32.02 -40.73 -1.98
C ALA A 9 -31.57 -39.55 -2.84
N ALA A 10 -32.30 -38.44 -2.78
CA ALA A 10 -31.90 -37.18 -3.34
C ALA A 10 -30.81 -36.58 -2.44
N GLY A 11 -29.58 -36.67 -2.89
CA GLY A 11 -28.47 -36.01 -2.23
C GLY A 11 -28.53 -34.50 -2.49
N SER A 12 -28.86 -33.71 -1.47
CA SER A 12 -28.74 -32.26 -1.49
C SER A 12 -27.25 -31.93 -1.50
N ALA A 13 -26.73 -31.49 -2.65
CA ALA A 13 -25.43 -30.84 -2.75
C ALA A 13 -25.55 -29.46 -2.08
N ALA A 14 -25.12 -29.39 -0.81
CA ALA A 14 -24.90 -28.10 -0.16
C ALA A 14 -23.74 -27.39 -0.89
N ALA A 15 -24.05 -26.37 -1.67
CA ALA A 15 -23.06 -25.47 -2.20
C ALA A 15 -22.42 -24.76 -1.01
N LEU A 16 -21.20 -25.14 -0.67
CA LEU A 16 -20.35 -24.35 0.21
C LEU A 16 -20.06 -23.03 -0.54
N THR A 17 -20.81 -21.99 -0.21
CA THR A 17 -20.43 -20.63 -0.55
C THR A 17 -19.15 -20.34 0.24
N ALA A 18 -17.98 -20.39 -0.43
CA ALA A 18 -16.75 -19.91 0.13
C ALA A 18 -17.01 -18.46 0.59
N ALA A 19 -16.89 -18.22 1.90
CA ALA A 19 -16.97 -16.86 2.41
C ALA A 19 -15.94 -16.04 1.64
N ALA A 20 -16.39 -14.95 1.00
CA ALA A 20 -15.49 -14.10 0.24
C ALA A 20 -14.39 -13.63 1.19
N GLU A 21 -13.14 -13.91 0.86
CA GLU A 21 -12.00 -13.47 1.67
C GLU A 21 -12.06 -11.97 1.85
N ARG A 22 -11.89 -11.51 3.10
CA ARG A 22 -11.88 -10.08 3.42
C ARG A 22 -10.75 -9.40 2.62
N PRO A 23 -11.02 -8.32 1.90
CA PRO A 23 -9.98 -7.64 1.13
C PRO A 23 -8.85 -7.15 2.03
N PHE A 24 -7.63 -7.26 1.52
CA PHE A 24 -6.43 -6.72 2.14
C PHE A 24 -6.31 -5.25 1.75
N LEU A 25 -6.53 -4.35 2.69
CA LEU A 25 -6.53 -2.92 2.44
C LEU A 25 -5.20 -2.29 2.84
N ILE A 26 -4.67 -1.48 1.94
CA ILE A 26 -3.47 -0.66 2.12
C ILE A 26 -3.92 0.80 2.12
N ALA A 27 -3.84 1.47 3.26
CA ALA A 27 -4.25 2.87 3.36
C ALA A 27 -3.16 3.77 2.74
N HIS A 28 -3.53 4.53 1.72
CA HIS A 28 -2.64 5.45 1.00
C HIS A 28 -2.24 6.64 1.88
N ARG A 29 -1.03 7.16 1.71
CA ARG A 29 -0.48 8.36 2.40
C ARG A 29 -0.53 8.29 3.93
N GLY A 30 -0.07 7.20 4.49
CA GLY A 30 0.12 7.05 5.92
C GLY A 30 -1.14 6.77 6.71
N GLY A 31 -2.25 6.42 6.06
CA GLY A 31 -3.41 5.94 6.79
C GLY A 31 -4.74 6.59 6.44
N VAL A 32 -5.56 6.88 7.46
CA VAL A 32 -6.86 7.52 7.27
C VAL A 32 -6.69 9.03 7.24
N VAL A 33 -6.81 9.60 6.05
CA VAL A 33 -6.70 11.04 5.79
C VAL A 33 -8.08 11.69 5.74
N GLY A 34 -8.22 12.87 6.30
CA GLY A 34 -9.50 13.59 6.31
C GLY A 34 -9.39 14.98 6.93
N LYS A 35 -10.55 15.53 7.29
CA LYS A 35 -10.63 16.88 7.88
C LYS A 35 -9.94 17.01 9.24
N GLU A 36 -9.77 15.89 9.96
CA GLU A 36 -9.19 15.86 11.31
C GLU A 36 -7.74 15.39 11.33
N HIS A 37 -7.31 14.68 10.27
CA HIS A 37 -5.99 14.05 10.22
C HIS A 37 -5.28 14.42 8.92
N ALA A 38 -4.14 15.08 9.04
CA ALA A 38 -3.23 15.24 7.92
C ALA A 38 -2.69 13.86 7.48
N GLU A 39 -2.37 13.74 6.19
CA GLU A 39 -1.68 12.55 5.68
C GLU A 39 -0.31 12.36 6.36
N ASN A 40 0.19 11.13 6.37
CA ASN A 40 1.51 10.82 6.92
C ASN A 40 1.72 11.28 8.38
N SER A 41 0.65 11.34 9.16
CA SER A 41 0.66 11.78 10.56
C SER A 41 0.46 10.63 11.54
N PRO A 42 0.88 10.78 12.81
CA PRO A 42 0.56 9.79 13.84
C PRO A 42 -0.93 9.48 13.95
N ALA A 43 -1.79 10.51 13.82
CA ALA A 43 -3.23 10.35 13.92
C ALA A 43 -3.82 9.54 12.75
N SER A 44 -3.36 9.76 11.51
CA SER A 44 -3.81 8.99 10.35
C SER A 44 -3.41 7.51 10.46
N VAL A 45 -2.22 7.22 10.98
CA VAL A 45 -1.74 5.85 11.25
C VAL A 45 -2.61 5.15 12.29
N GLU A 46 -2.86 5.79 13.43
CA GLU A 46 -3.72 5.21 14.48
C GLU A 46 -5.16 4.97 13.99
N ALA A 47 -5.69 5.88 13.19
CA ALA A 47 -7.00 5.71 12.59
C ALA A 47 -7.05 4.54 11.61
N ALA A 48 -6.00 4.30 10.80
CA ALA A 48 -5.92 3.14 9.92
C ALA A 48 -5.87 1.82 10.72
N ILE A 49 -5.06 1.76 11.77
CA ILE A 49 -4.99 0.61 12.66
C ILE A 49 -6.36 0.32 13.28
N SER A 50 -7.03 1.35 13.81
CA SER A 50 -8.34 1.23 14.45
C SER A 50 -9.44 0.77 13.47
N ARG A 51 -9.36 1.14 12.19
CA ARG A 51 -10.27 0.69 11.14
C ARG A 51 -9.95 -0.71 10.60
N GLY A 52 -8.84 -1.33 11.04
CA GLY A 52 -8.45 -2.68 10.66
C GLY A 52 -7.82 -2.78 9.26
N TYR A 53 -7.16 -1.73 8.79
CA TYR A 53 -6.26 -1.84 7.64
C TYR A 53 -5.11 -2.78 7.95
N GLN A 54 -4.66 -3.55 6.97
CA GLN A 54 -3.58 -4.52 7.13
C GLN A 54 -2.21 -3.92 6.80
N MET A 55 -2.19 -2.83 6.02
CA MET A 55 -0.97 -2.14 5.61
C MET A 55 -1.26 -0.64 5.45
N ILE A 56 -0.26 0.20 5.66
CA ILE A 56 -0.26 1.61 5.24
C ILE A 56 0.83 1.83 4.20
N GLU A 57 0.54 2.60 3.19
CA GLU A 57 1.56 3.15 2.30
C GLU A 57 2.01 4.49 2.87
N VAL A 58 3.31 4.75 2.84
CA VAL A 58 3.94 5.92 3.43
C VAL A 58 5.03 6.48 2.52
N ASP A 59 5.05 7.80 2.45
CA ASP A 59 5.97 8.57 1.64
C ASP A 59 7.22 8.93 2.42
N ILE A 60 8.41 8.60 1.91
CA ILE A 60 9.67 8.79 2.64
C ILE A 60 10.54 9.83 1.94
N ARG A 61 10.89 10.88 2.68
CA ARG A 61 11.86 11.91 2.29
C ARG A 61 13.00 11.99 3.28
N ARG A 62 14.00 12.81 2.96
CA ARG A 62 15.21 12.98 3.75
C ARG A 62 15.39 14.45 4.12
N THR A 63 15.62 14.75 5.40
CA THR A 63 15.98 16.10 5.86
C THR A 63 17.42 16.47 5.51
N LYS A 64 17.78 17.73 5.65
CA LYS A 64 19.13 18.27 5.42
C LYS A 64 20.21 17.49 6.21
N ASP A 65 19.94 17.16 7.45
CA ASP A 65 20.82 16.40 8.35
C ASP A 65 20.66 14.88 8.23
N GLY A 66 19.94 14.39 7.20
CA GLY A 66 19.89 12.97 6.86
C GLY A 66 18.80 12.16 7.54
N ARG A 67 17.89 12.76 8.32
CA ARG A 67 16.80 12.05 8.98
C ARG A 67 15.73 11.62 7.94
N ALA A 68 15.23 10.42 8.06
CA ALA A 68 14.08 9.96 7.28
C ALA A 68 12.79 10.51 7.89
N VAL A 69 12.03 11.27 7.10
CA VAL A 69 10.76 11.88 7.49
C VAL A 69 9.62 11.35 6.62
N VAL A 70 8.46 11.16 7.23
CA VAL A 70 7.26 10.70 6.53
C VAL A 70 6.53 11.93 5.96
N GLN A 71 6.67 12.15 4.64
CA GLN A 71 6.17 13.35 3.95
C GLN A 71 6.01 13.10 2.45
N HIS A 72 4.83 13.38 1.89
CA HIS A 72 4.57 13.21 0.47
C HIS A 72 5.21 14.31 -0.37
N ASP A 73 4.86 15.57 -0.10
CA ASP A 73 5.28 16.70 -0.92
C ASP A 73 6.78 17.01 -0.75
N PRO A 74 7.41 17.62 -1.75
CA PRO A 74 8.81 18.04 -1.63
C PRO A 74 9.00 19.18 -0.63
N THR A 75 7.94 19.90 -0.26
CA THR A 75 7.92 20.98 0.72
C THR A 75 6.94 20.68 1.84
N PHE A 76 6.98 21.47 2.91
CA PHE A 76 5.99 21.43 3.99
C PHE A 76 4.82 22.41 3.81
N GLU A 77 4.61 22.95 2.58
CA GLU A 77 3.65 24.03 2.35
C GLU A 77 2.21 23.63 2.62
N ARG A 78 1.77 22.50 2.07
CA ARG A 78 0.34 22.12 2.04
C ARG A 78 -0.30 21.97 3.43
N PHE A 79 0.40 21.35 4.37
CA PHE A 79 -0.14 21.12 5.71
C PHE A 79 0.50 21.98 6.79
N PHE A 80 1.71 22.51 6.56
CA PHE A 80 2.48 23.21 7.58
C PHE A 80 2.75 24.68 7.23
N GLY A 81 2.33 25.14 6.03
CA GLY A 81 2.50 26.52 5.59
C GLY A 81 3.95 26.94 5.32
N VAL A 82 4.89 25.99 5.23
CA VAL A 82 6.33 26.26 5.06
C VAL A 82 6.77 25.85 3.67
N LYS A 83 7.22 26.81 2.86
CA LYS A 83 7.64 26.63 1.46
C LYS A 83 9.01 25.98 1.29
N ALA A 84 9.81 25.91 2.35
CA ALA A 84 11.12 25.27 2.30
C ALA A 84 10.99 23.79 1.92
N ALA A 85 11.93 23.30 1.11
CA ALA A 85 12.01 21.90 0.77
C ALA A 85 12.40 21.06 2.02
N VAL A 86 11.93 19.81 2.06
CA VAL A 86 12.27 18.89 3.16
C VAL A 86 13.78 18.77 3.33
N GLU A 87 14.53 18.73 2.23
CA GLU A 87 15.98 18.58 2.20
C GLU A 87 16.75 19.85 2.61
N GLU A 88 16.07 20.99 2.75
CA GLU A 88 16.66 22.25 3.22
C GLU A 88 16.57 22.41 4.74
N LEU A 89 15.68 21.66 5.41
CA LEU A 89 15.43 21.76 6.84
C LEU A 89 16.12 20.62 7.61
N THR A 90 16.68 20.96 8.77
CA THR A 90 17.14 19.97 9.74
C THR A 90 15.96 19.32 10.46
N TRP A 91 16.16 18.14 11.04
CA TRP A 91 15.11 17.49 11.84
C TRP A 91 14.65 18.37 13.02
N THR A 92 15.58 19.09 13.66
CA THR A 92 15.24 20.04 14.74
C THR A 92 14.26 21.12 14.28
N GLU A 93 14.42 21.65 13.06
CA GLU A 93 13.48 22.63 12.49
C GLU A 93 12.15 21.98 12.14
N VAL A 94 12.18 20.79 11.53
CA VAL A 94 10.99 20.02 11.15
C VAL A 94 10.12 19.70 12.37
N THR A 95 10.69 19.35 13.52
CA THR A 95 9.93 19.03 14.73
C THR A 95 9.11 20.19 15.31
N ARG A 96 9.41 21.43 14.92
CA ARG A 96 8.68 22.63 15.34
C ARG A 96 7.43 22.90 14.50
N LEU A 97 7.32 22.29 13.34
CA LEU A 97 6.17 22.45 12.44
C LEU A 97 4.90 21.87 13.06
N ARG A 98 3.75 22.46 12.75
CA ARG A 98 2.43 21.99 13.17
C ARG A 98 1.50 21.97 11.98
N ALA A 99 0.88 20.83 11.75
CA ALA A 99 -0.04 20.63 10.64
C ALA A 99 -1.38 21.32 10.86
N THR A 100 -1.96 21.79 9.78
CA THR A 100 -3.35 22.20 9.70
C THR A 100 -4.02 21.32 8.64
N PRO A 101 -4.99 20.48 9.00
CA PRO A 101 -5.62 20.28 10.31
C PRO A 101 -4.79 19.46 11.30
N GLY A 102 -5.24 19.41 12.55
CA GLY A 102 -4.82 18.44 13.57
C GLY A 102 -3.65 18.87 14.46
N GLY A 103 -2.91 19.95 14.12
CA GLY A 103 -1.84 20.47 14.97
C GLY A 103 -0.66 19.51 15.24
N THR A 104 -0.59 18.36 14.54
CA THR A 104 0.46 17.37 14.71
C THR A 104 1.76 17.83 14.07
N ARG A 105 2.90 17.38 14.59
CA ARG A 105 4.21 17.57 13.95
C ARG A 105 4.45 16.50 12.89
N PRO A 106 5.38 16.74 11.94
CA PRO A 106 5.87 15.66 11.09
C PRO A 106 6.44 14.51 11.91
N MET A 107 6.32 13.31 11.39
CA MET A 107 6.78 12.06 12.01
C MET A 107 8.05 11.58 11.33
N ASP A 108 9.05 11.13 12.09
CA ASP A 108 10.19 10.44 11.50
C ASP A 108 9.90 8.95 11.29
N PHE A 109 10.74 8.31 10.52
CA PHE A 109 10.55 6.90 10.15
C PHE A 109 10.76 5.94 11.33
N ASP A 110 11.62 6.26 12.28
CA ASP A 110 11.81 5.44 13.48
C ASP A 110 10.55 5.46 14.36
N GLU A 111 9.93 6.64 14.54
CA GLU A 111 8.65 6.77 15.23
C GLU A 111 7.54 5.99 14.52
N LEU A 112 7.46 6.11 13.17
CA LEU A 112 6.50 5.33 12.38
C LEU A 112 6.68 3.83 12.61
N CYS A 113 7.89 3.31 12.48
CA CYS A 113 8.18 1.88 12.69
C CYS A 113 7.78 1.42 14.09
N ALA A 114 8.08 2.20 15.13
CA ALA A 114 7.70 1.87 16.49
C ALA A 114 6.16 1.82 16.69
N ARG A 115 5.42 2.73 16.04
CA ARG A 115 3.94 2.74 16.08
C ARG A 115 3.32 1.54 15.34
N CYS A 116 3.95 1.11 14.25
CA CYS A 116 3.44 0.04 13.40
C CYS A 116 3.82 -1.37 13.90
N ALA A 117 4.84 -1.49 14.74
CA ALA A 117 5.37 -2.77 15.21
C ALA A 117 4.30 -3.70 15.78
N GLY A 118 4.13 -4.89 15.16
CA GLY A 118 3.13 -5.88 15.56
C GLY A 118 1.67 -5.48 15.30
N ARG A 119 1.40 -4.33 14.67
CA ARG A 119 0.05 -3.78 14.50
C ARG A 119 -0.38 -3.63 13.05
N ILE A 120 0.49 -3.14 12.18
CA ILE A 120 0.19 -2.87 10.77
C ILE A 120 1.47 -2.94 9.94
N ARG A 121 1.36 -3.41 8.69
CA ARG A 121 2.49 -3.53 7.76
C ARG A 121 2.77 -2.21 7.04
N LEU A 122 3.93 -2.10 6.41
CA LEU A 122 4.35 -0.92 5.67
C LEU A 122 4.52 -1.19 4.17
N MET A 123 4.07 -0.24 3.35
CA MET A 123 4.46 -0.09 1.95
C MET A 123 5.20 1.26 1.85
N LEU A 124 6.46 1.23 1.40
CA LEU A 124 7.30 2.42 1.34
C LEU A 124 7.28 3.03 -0.05
N ASP A 125 6.95 4.30 -0.17
CA ASP A 125 7.21 5.12 -1.36
C ASP A 125 8.39 6.06 -1.09
N ILE A 126 9.57 5.66 -1.52
CA ILE A 126 10.80 6.44 -1.33
C ILE A 126 10.91 7.45 -2.46
N LYS A 127 10.77 8.73 -2.13
CA LYS A 127 10.54 9.83 -3.08
C LYS A 127 11.76 10.27 -3.89
N SER A 128 12.95 9.72 -3.64
CA SER A 128 14.15 10.04 -4.43
C SER A 128 15.10 8.85 -4.54
N GLU A 129 15.63 8.65 -5.74
CA GLU A 129 16.71 7.70 -5.98
C GLU A 129 18.11 8.30 -5.70
N ALA A 130 18.18 9.63 -5.47
CA ALA A 130 19.43 10.31 -5.18
C ALA A 130 19.90 10.15 -3.72
N PHE A 131 19.09 9.57 -2.85
CA PHE A 131 19.50 9.35 -1.47
C PHE A 131 20.69 8.39 -1.38
N PRO A 132 21.62 8.63 -0.45
CA PRO A 132 22.79 7.76 -0.28
C PRO A 132 22.39 6.37 0.22
N GLU A 133 23.18 5.35 -0.07
CA GLU A 133 22.89 3.97 0.35
C GLU A 133 22.76 3.82 1.86
N ALA A 134 23.54 4.57 2.63
CA ALA A 134 23.42 4.64 4.10
C ALA A 134 22.03 5.06 4.57
N PHE A 135 21.29 5.86 3.77
CA PHE A 135 19.90 6.22 4.08
C PHE A 135 18.99 5.01 3.96
N TYR A 136 19.10 4.23 2.89
CA TYR A 136 18.33 2.99 2.73
C TYR A 136 18.67 1.95 3.79
N ALA A 137 19.97 1.84 4.16
CA ALA A 137 20.41 0.97 5.25
C ALA A 137 19.80 1.39 6.61
N GLY A 138 19.65 2.68 6.85
CA GLY A 138 18.94 3.21 8.02
C GLY A 138 17.46 2.80 8.05
N LEU A 139 16.74 2.89 6.92
CA LEU A 139 15.36 2.43 6.80
C LEU A 139 15.25 0.92 7.05
N GLU A 140 16.13 0.12 6.44
CA GLU A 140 16.18 -1.32 6.66
C GLU A 140 16.39 -1.66 8.14
N ALA A 141 17.36 -1.02 8.78
CA ALA A 141 17.68 -1.26 10.19
C ALA A 141 16.49 -0.92 11.10
N SER A 142 15.79 0.19 10.83
CA SER A 142 14.60 0.57 11.60
C SER A 142 13.47 -0.45 11.45
N MET A 143 13.16 -0.87 10.23
CA MET A 143 12.15 -1.90 9.98
C MET A 143 12.51 -3.24 10.62
N ARG A 144 13.78 -3.64 10.56
CA ARG A 144 14.28 -4.89 11.16
C ARG A 144 14.12 -4.89 12.66
N ARG A 145 14.53 -3.80 13.35
CA ARG A 145 14.37 -3.66 14.81
C ARG A 145 12.92 -3.78 15.26
N ASN A 146 11.99 -3.37 14.42
CA ASN A 146 10.54 -3.36 14.71
C ASN A 146 9.77 -4.55 14.12
N GLY A 147 10.45 -5.55 13.54
CA GLY A 147 9.81 -6.74 12.96
C GLY A 147 8.95 -6.49 11.74
N LEU A 148 9.21 -5.41 10.99
CA LEU A 148 8.38 -4.97 9.86
C LEU A 148 8.96 -5.36 8.48
N LEU A 149 10.27 -5.63 8.40
CA LEU A 149 11.00 -5.74 7.13
C LEU A 149 10.45 -6.83 6.22
N GLU A 150 10.29 -8.04 6.73
CA GLU A 150 9.91 -9.21 5.93
C GLU A 150 8.49 -9.14 5.34
N SER A 151 7.61 -8.36 6.00
CA SER A 151 6.23 -8.15 5.58
C SER A 151 6.02 -6.86 4.79
N ALA A 152 7.07 -6.05 4.61
CA ALA A 152 6.98 -4.77 3.93
C ALA A 152 6.98 -4.90 2.42
N PHE A 153 6.38 -3.91 1.78
CA PHE A 153 6.40 -3.66 0.34
C PHE A 153 7.15 -2.36 0.05
N THR A 154 7.68 -2.18 -1.17
CA THR A 154 8.20 -0.88 -1.58
C THR A 154 7.79 -0.52 -3.00
N LEU A 155 7.48 0.75 -3.17
CA LEU A 155 7.46 1.48 -4.43
C LEU A 155 8.83 2.15 -4.61
N GLY A 156 9.18 2.49 -5.82
CA GLY A 156 10.42 3.21 -6.09
C GLY A 156 11.07 2.77 -7.39
N GLY A 157 12.07 3.53 -7.81
CA GLY A 157 12.81 3.26 -9.03
C GLY A 157 13.89 2.19 -8.88
N ALA A 158 14.77 2.11 -9.87
CA ALA A 158 15.72 1.02 -10.01
C ALA A 158 16.71 0.91 -8.83
N ARG A 159 17.18 2.05 -8.31
CA ARG A 159 18.15 2.06 -7.20
C ARG A 159 17.55 1.57 -5.89
N VAL A 160 16.33 2.04 -5.57
CA VAL A 160 15.58 1.57 -4.39
C VAL A 160 15.32 0.06 -4.49
N LYS A 161 14.83 -0.40 -5.64
CA LYS A 161 14.58 -1.81 -5.90
C LYS A 161 15.86 -2.65 -5.81
N GLY A 162 16.97 -2.15 -6.35
CA GLY A 162 18.27 -2.81 -6.25
C GLY A 162 18.72 -3.05 -4.81
N PHE A 163 18.60 -2.02 -3.95
CA PHE A 163 18.97 -2.13 -2.55
C PHE A 163 18.09 -3.10 -1.76
N PHE A 164 16.77 -3.06 -2.01
CA PHE A 164 15.80 -3.86 -1.23
C PHE A 164 15.50 -5.23 -1.83
N LYS A 165 16.06 -5.60 -2.98
CA LYS A 165 15.82 -6.90 -3.62
C LYS A 165 16.17 -8.06 -2.67
N GLY A 166 15.19 -8.95 -2.49
CA GLY A 166 15.32 -10.11 -1.60
C GLY A 166 15.13 -9.83 -0.11
N LYS A 167 15.00 -8.54 0.31
CA LYS A 167 14.78 -8.13 1.70
C LYS A 167 13.29 -7.89 2.00
N LEU A 168 12.56 -7.36 1.03
CA LEU A 168 11.11 -7.12 1.07
C LEU A 168 10.52 -7.25 -0.34
N LYS A 169 9.19 -7.15 -0.50
CA LYS A 169 8.57 -7.26 -1.83
C LYS A 169 8.64 -5.94 -2.60
N LEU A 170 9.03 -6.03 -3.86
CA LEU A 170 9.22 -4.90 -4.77
C LEU A 170 8.02 -4.73 -5.70
N SER A 171 7.60 -3.48 -5.95
CA SER A 171 6.64 -3.21 -7.02
C SER A 171 7.22 -3.57 -8.39
N ALA A 172 6.40 -4.16 -9.26
CA ALA A 172 6.77 -4.47 -10.62
C ALA A 172 5.65 -4.10 -11.59
N GLN A 173 6.03 -3.75 -12.81
CA GLN A 173 5.15 -3.68 -13.97
C GLN A 173 5.06 -5.07 -14.62
N ARG A 174 4.08 -5.29 -15.50
CA ARG A 174 3.93 -6.60 -16.21
C ARG A 174 5.17 -7.00 -16.98
N ALA A 175 5.84 -6.04 -17.64
CA ALA A 175 7.08 -6.30 -18.37
C ALA A 175 8.21 -6.76 -17.44
N ASP A 176 8.36 -6.11 -16.27
CA ASP A 176 9.36 -6.48 -15.26
C ASP A 176 9.13 -7.89 -14.73
N LEU A 177 7.87 -8.26 -14.48
CA LEU A 177 7.51 -9.61 -14.01
C LEU A 177 7.86 -10.67 -15.06
N ARG A 178 7.54 -10.42 -16.33
CA ARG A 178 7.89 -11.35 -17.42
C ARG A 178 9.40 -11.54 -17.52
N ALA A 179 10.15 -10.44 -17.52
CA ALA A 179 11.60 -10.47 -17.55
C ALA A 179 12.21 -11.19 -16.31
N ALA A 180 11.62 -11.01 -15.12
CA ALA A 180 12.06 -11.73 -13.92
C ALA A 180 11.84 -13.25 -14.05
N VAL A 181 10.68 -13.67 -14.56
CA VAL A 181 10.37 -15.08 -14.84
C VAL A 181 11.31 -15.67 -15.87
N GLU A 182 11.62 -14.96 -16.98
CA GLU A 182 12.57 -15.38 -18.00
C GLU A 182 13.99 -15.57 -17.45
N ARG A 183 14.37 -14.78 -16.43
CA ARG A 183 15.64 -14.97 -15.71
C ARG A 183 15.60 -16.08 -14.66
N GLY A 184 14.49 -16.80 -14.51
CA GLY A 184 14.33 -17.87 -13.51
C GLY A 184 14.20 -17.36 -12.07
N GLU A 185 13.82 -16.09 -11.86
CA GLU A 185 13.62 -15.53 -10.52
C GLU A 185 12.28 -16.03 -9.94
N ASP A 186 12.24 -16.22 -8.62
CA ASP A 186 10.99 -16.48 -7.89
C ASP A 186 10.19 -15.17 -7.81
N ALA A 187 9.40 -14.90 -8.86
CA ALA A 187 8.65 -13.67 -9.00
C ALA A 187 7.63 -13.47 -7.86
N GLY A 188 7.00 -14.56 -7.37
CA GLY A 188 6.03 -14.50 -6.28
C GLY A 188 6.64 -14.11 -4.94
N ARG A 189 7.90 -14.50 -4.69
CA ARG A 189 8.64 -14.11 -3.48
C ARG A 189 9.15 -12.68 -3.57
N LEU A 190 9.64 -12.26 -4.72
CA LEU A 190 10.37 -10.99 -4.88
C LEU A 190 9.47 -9.81 -5.19
N TYR A 191 8.35 -10.01 -5.89
CA TYR A 191 7.58 -8.93 -6.47
C TYR A 191 6.09 -8.99 -6.12
N TYR A 192 5.44 -7.85 -6.26
CA TYR A 192 4.00 -7.70 -6.41
C TYR A 192 3.71 -6.84 -7.64
N LEU A 193 2.63 -7.11 -8.36
CA LEU A 193 2.17 -6.26 -9.46
C LEU A 193 1.44 -5.06 -8.86
N PHE A 194 1.86 -3.84 -9.20
CA PHE A 194 1.19 -2.62 -8.76
C PHE A 194 0.63 -1.86 -9.96
N GLU A 195 -0.68 -1.82 -10.06
CA GLU A 195 -1.36 -1.12 -11.15
C GLU A 195 -2.55 -0.30 -10.64
N LEU A 196 -2.91 0.75 -11.40
CA LEU A 196 -4.13 1.50 -11.16
C LEU A 196 -5.34 0.60 -11.34
N GLY A 197 -6.40 0.85 -10.57
CA GLY A 197 -7.63 0.09 -10.67
C GLY A 197 -8.27 0.13 -12.06
N SER A 198 -8.13 1.26 -12.78
CA SER A 198 -8.58 1.40 -14.17
C SER A 198 -7.79 0.53 -15.15
N VAL A 199 -6.50 0.26 -14.87
CA VAL A 199 -5.55 -0.46 -15.75
C VAL A 199 -5.54 -1.96 -15.51
N LEU A 200 -5.58 -2.40 -14.24
CA LEU A 200 -5.52 -3.83 -13.91
C LEU A 200 -6.73 -4.57 -14.49
N ASP A 201 -6.46 -5.58 -15.29
CA ASP A 201 -7.41 -6.39 -16.05
C ASP A 201 -7.20 -7.90 -15.84
N GLY A 202 -7.98 -8.71 -16.56
CA GLY A 202 -7.92 -10.17 -16.49
C GLY A 202 -6.54 -10.74 -16.86
N ASP A 203 -5.84 -10.14 -17.82
CA ASP A 203 -4.51 -10.60 -18.24
C ASP A 203 -3.46 -10.35 -17.16
N GLY A 204 -3.51 -9.19 -16.51
CA GLY A 204 -2.64 -8.87 -15.37
C GLY A 204 -2.86 -9.82 -14.20
N VAL A 205 -4.13 -10.11 -13.87
CA VAL A 205 -4.49 -11.05 -12.80
C VAL A 205 -4.07 -12.48 -13.17
N ALA A 206 -4.26 -12.92 -14.42
CA ALA A 206 -3.83 -14.23 -14.89
C ALA A 206 -2.31 -14.41 -14.83
N LEU A 207 -1.54 -13.37 -15.24
CA LEU A 207 -0.09 -13.35 -15.09
C LEU A 207 0.33 -13.52 -13.62
N CYS A 208 -0.28 -12.78 -12.73
CA CYS A 208 -0.02 -12.87 -11.29
C CYS A 208 -0.30 -14.27 -10.75
N ARG A 209 -1.47 -14.83 -11.04
CA ARG A 209 -1.88 -16.17 -10.60
C ARG A 209 -0.91 -17.25 -11.09
N LYS A 210 -0.48 -17.17 -12.37
CA LYS A 210 0.45 -18.12 -12.96
C LYS A 210 1.79 -18.19 -12.22
N HIS A 211 2.26 -17.08 -11.67
CA HIS A 211 3.59 -16.96 -11.07
C HIS A 211 3.58 -16.68 -9.55
N GLY A 212 2.43 -16.87 -8.88
CA GLY A 212 2.31 -16.66 -7.44
C GLY A 212 2.53 -15.21 -6.99
N VAL A 213 2.39 -14.24 -7.92
CA VAL A 213 2.55 -12.80 -7.65
C VAL A 213 1.25 -12.23 -7.09
N THR A 214 1.34 -11.34 -6.11
CA THR A 214 0.18 -10.63 -5.57
C THR A 214 -0.17 -9.43 -6.45
N PRO A 215 -1.37 -9.34 -7.06
CA PRO A 215 -1.82 -8.12 -7.71
C PRO A 215 -2.33 -7.13 -6.66
N VAL A 216 -1.82 -5.90 -6.69
CA VAL A 216 -2.25 -4.77 -5.86
C VAL A 216 -2.83 -3.70 -6.77
N ALA A 217 -4.10 -3.37 -6.59
CA ALA A 217 -4.80 -2.34 -7.36
C ALA A 217 -4.88 -1.03 -6.58
N ALA A 218 -4.51 0.10 -7.21
CA ALA A 218 -4.63 1.41 -6.60
C ALA A 218 -5.95 2.10 -6.97
N LEU A 219 -6.71 2.55 -5.96
CA LEU A 219 -7.93 3.35 -6.09
C LEU A 219 -7.71 4.69 -5.38
N ASN A 220 -7.22 5.68 -6.12
CA ASN A 220 -6.83 6.98 -5.56
C ASN A 220 -7.59 8.13 -6.21
N THR A 221 -8.08 9.06 -5.42
CA THR A 221 -8.90 10.21 -5.84
C THR A 221 -8.23 11.01 -6.94
N PHE A 222 -6.94 11.37 -6.73
CA PHE A 222 -6.19 12.20 -7.66
C PHE A 222 -6.16 11.62 -9.08
N ARG A 223 -6.22 10.30 -9.21
CA ARG A 223 -6.18 9.63 -10.51
C ARG A 223 -7.43 9.88 -11.32
N TYR A 224 -8.59 9.75 -10.68
CA TYR A 224 -9.88 10.03 -11.32
C TYR A 224 -10.03 11.51 -11.68
N GLU A 225 -9.50 12.40 -10.84
CA GLU A 225 -9.44 13.84 -11.13
C GLU A 225 -8.58 14.14 -12.38
N MET A 226 -7.40 13.52 -12.50
CA MET A 226 -6.56 13.64 -13.70
C MET A 226 -7.25 13.10 -14.96
N GLU A 227 -8.03 12.04 -14.86
CA GLU A 227 -8.83 11.46 -15.94
C GLU A 227 -10.13 12.26 -16.19
N LYS A 228 -10.43 13.29 -15.40
CA LYS A 228 -11.63 14.15 -15.47
C LYS A 228 -12.93 13.35 -15.35
N ILE A 229 -12.95 12.33 -14.52
CA ILE A 229 -14.14 11.54 -14.20
C ILE A 229 -14.54 11.73 -12.74
N ASP A 230 -15.82 11.57 -12.45
CA ASP A 230 -16.29 11.56 -11.06
C ASP A 230 -15.58 10.46 -10.28
N HIS A 231 -14.87 10.84 -9.22
CA HIS A 231 -14.02 9.91 -8.50
C HIS A 231 -14.81 8.79 -7.80
N TRP A 232 -16.05 9.05 -7.36
CA TRP A 232 -16.89 8.01 -6.78
C TRP A 232 -17.41 7.02 -7.83
N ALA A 233 -17.81 7.52 -9.01
CA ALA A 233 -18.22 6.67 -10.13
C ALA A 233 -17.05 5.80 -10.61
N GLY A 234 -15.87 6.40 -10.77
CA GLY A 234 -14.64 5.69 -11.12
C GLY A 234 -14.27 4.61 -10.12
N ALA A 235 -14.22 4.95 -8.83
CA ALA A 235 -13.86 4.01 -7.77
C ALA A 235 -14.86 2.85 -7.66
N ARG A 236 -16.18 3.11 -7.75
CA ARG A 236 -17.21 2.05 -7.76
C ARG A 236 -17.06 1.10 -8.94
N ARG A 237 -16.88 1.65 -10.15
CA ARG A 237 -16.65 0.86 -11.38
C ARG A 237 -15.44 -0.05 -11.22
N ASP A 238 -14.30 0.52 -10.79
CA ASP A 238 -13.03 -0.20 -10.70
C ASP A 238 -13.05 -1.22 -9.57
N ALA A 239 -13.62 -0.89 -8.41
CA ALA A 239 -13.79 -1.83 -7.31
C ALA A 239 -14.65 -3.04 -7.72
N ALA A 240 -15.77 -2.81 -8.40
CA ALA A 240 -16.64 -3.89 -8.88
C ALA A 240 -15.92 -4.80 -9.90
N LYS A 241 -15.24 -4.21 -10.90
CA LYS A 241 -14.40 -4.93 -11.87
C LYS A 241 -13.35 -5.80 -11.18
N LEU A 242 -12.60 -5.22 -10.27
CA LEU A 242 -11.48 -5.88 -9.60
C LEU A 242 -11.94 -7.01 -8.68
N LYS A 243 -13.05 -6.83 -7.95
CA LYS A 243 -13.68 -7.89 -7.16
C LYS A 243 -14.12 -9.05 -8.06
N ALA A 244 -14.73 -8.78 -9.21
CA ALA A 244 -15.13 -9.81 -10.18
C ALA A 244 -13.93 -10.58 -10.75
N LEU A 245 -12.75 -9.97 -10.85
CA LEU A 245 -11.50 -10.60 -11.26
C LEU A 245 -10.81 -11.39 -10.13
N GLY A 246 -11.32 -11.31 -8.89
CA GLY A 246 -10.75 -11.97 -7.71
C GLY A 246 -9.52 -11.24 -7.15
N VAL A 247 -9.37 -9.94 -7.39
CA VAL A 247 -8.33 -9.12 -6.76
C VAL A 247 -8.69 -8.93 -5.30
N THR A 248 -7.73 -9.16 -4.41
CA THR A 248 -7.91 -9.06 -2.96
C THR A 248 -7.12 -7.92 -2.31
N HIS A 249 -6.07 -7.41 -2.95
CA HIS A 249 -5.21 -6.38 -2.38
C HIS A 249 -5.45 -5.02 -3.04
N PHE A 250 -5.77 -4.02 -2.24
CA PHE A 250 -6.14 -2.68 -2.71
C PHE A 250 -5.37 -1.61 -1.92
N GLN A 251 -4.63 -0.75 -2.63
CA GLN A 251 -4.15 0.52 -2.08
C GLN A 251 -5.21 1.59 -2.34
N ILE A 252 -5.75 2.19 -1.29
CA ILE A 252 -6.90 3.09 -1.42
C ILE A 252 -6.75 4.38 -0.63
N ASP A 253 -7.32 5.46 -1.16
CA ASP A 253 -7.69 6.58 -0.32
C ASP A 253 -8.82 6.13 0.62
N SER A 254 -8.69 6.47 1.89
CA SER A 254 -9.58 5.95 2.95
C SER A 254 -11.07 6.31 2.81
N ILE A 255 -11.40 7.25 1.92
CA ILE A 255 -12.79 7.56 1.57
C ILE A 255 -13.49 6.41 0.81
N TYR A 256 -12.72 5.48 0.22
CA TYR A 256 -13.25 4.36 -0.57
C TYR A 256 -13.34 3.03 0.22
N ASP A 257 -13.00 3.00 1.50
CA ASP A 257 -12.99 1.76 2.29
C ASP A 257 -14.36 1.07 2.32
N SER A 258 -15.46 1.82 2.38
CA SER A 258 -16.83 1.29 2.32
C SER A 258 -17.17 0.56 1.02
N LEU A 259 -16.49 0.85 -0.10
CA LEU A 259 -16.68 0.11 -1.36
C LEU A 259 -16.11 -1.32 -1.30
N LEU A 260 -15.20 -1.58 -0.38
CA LEU A 260 -14.46 -2.83 -0.27
C LEU A 260 -14.84 -3.63 0.97
N LEU A 261 -15.18 -2.96 2.07
CA LEU A 261 -15.52 -3.58 3.36
C LEU A 261 -17.01 -3.95 3.50
N GLY A 262 -17.84 -3.55 2.52
CA GLY A 262 -19.31 -3.59 2.47
C GLY A 262 -20.01 -4.84 2.83
#